data_6ac7387a2f183925ec781a50424e95af
#
_entry.id   6ac7387a2f183925ec781a50424e95af
#
_cell.length_a   1.000
_cell.length_b   1.000
_cell.length_c   1.000
_cell.angle_alpha   90.00
_cell.angle_beta   90.00
_cell.angle_gamma   90.00
#
_symmetry.space_group_name_H-M   'P 1'
#
loop_
_entity.id
_entity.type
_entity.pdbx_description
1 polymer ?
#
loop_
_entity_poly.entity_id
_entity_poly.type
_entity_poly.pdbx_seq_one_letter_code
_entity_poly.pdbx_strand_id
1 'polypeptide(L)'
;MLFILEAVIWLFLIVGGAFFLELFVVLKEGKANAWKKAVAIVLSLGLAVVFYGSFIESKLLTVKENSISLYSFENSFTTSGKMRVALMSDLHMGWWKDAEWAKQVVERVNGENPELVLIAGDFVLSKMKDADELGPLMDFNAPVYAVLGNHDHKFADANAVSAKLENLGITVLRNRHTRVKTKNGEFDLAGVDDVWFSADADRALPIESPGVPVVLLAHNPDIILDSATMERSDLVLSAHTHGGHIRLPFIGPVPPLPTKLGRHYDEGSFEVGKRGLKLFITTGVGESGVRARLFNPPKIDMLDIIWKAQSAN
;
A
#
# COMPACT_ATOMS: atom_id res chain seq x y z
N MET A 1 7.64 9.77 18.48
CA MET A 1 8.56 9.46 17.38
C MET A 1 8.22 10.27 16.11
N LEU A 2 6.98 10.25 15.62
CA LEU A 2 6.56 11.00 14.40
C LEU A 2 6.88 12.50 14.47
N PHE A 3 6.59 13.19 15.59
CA PHE A 3 6.94 14.60 15.77
C PHE A 3 8.43 14.88 15.65
N ILE A 4 9.27 13.95 16.11
CA ILE A 4 10.74 14.11 16.02
C ILE A 4 11.19 14.05 14.56
N LEU A 5 10.64 13.11 13.78
CA LEU A 5 10.98 12.96 12.36
C LEU A 5 10.52 14.16 11.53
N GLU A 6 9.30 14.67 11.81
CA GLU A 6 8.80 15.91 11.18
C GLU A 6 9.67 17.11 11.56
N ALA A 7 10.04 17.24 12.84
CA ALA A 7 10.94 18.30 13.31
C ALA A 7 12.31 18.22 12.63
N VAL A 8 12.82 17.03 12.35
CA VAL A 8 14.10 16.86 11.61
C VAL A 8 13.99 17.40 10.19
N ILE A 9 12.89 17.14 9.48
CA ILE A 9 12.67 17.70 8.13
C ILE A 9 12.68 19.23 8.19
N TRP A 10 11.89 19.82 9.10
CA TRP A 10 11.83 21.27 9.24
C TRP A 10 13.17 21.86 9.67
N LEU A 11 13.85 21.24 10.62
CA LEU A 11 15.17 21.68 11.07
C LEU A 11 16.18 21.67 9.91
N PHE A 12 16.18 20.59 9.11
CA PHE A 12 17.05 20.50 7.93
C PHE A 12 16.75 21.62 6.92
N LEU A 13 15.49 21.89 6.64
CA LEU A 13 15.07 22.92 5.70
C LEU A 13 15.38 24.33 6.21
N ILE A 14 15.16 24.60 7.51
CA ILE A 14 15.41 25.91 8.12
C ILE A 14 16.91 26.18 8.24
N VAL A 15 17.64 25.27 8.88
CA VAL A 15 19.08 25.45 9.13
C VAL A 15 19.88 25.38 7.84
N GLY A 16 19.54 24.40 6.97
CA GLY A 16 20.16 24.27 5.65
C GLY A 16 19.84 25.48 4.75
N GLY A 17 18.61 25.99 4.83
CA GLY A 17 18.21 27.21 4.11
C GLY A 17 18.93 28.45 4.60
N ALA A 18 19.10 28.64 5.93
CA ALA A 18 19.87 29.74 6.51
C ALA A 18 21.34 29.69 6.07
N PHE A 19 21.98 28.51 6.16
CA PHE A 19 23.34 28.29 5.71
C PHE A 19 23.50 28.53 4.20
N PHE A 20 22.51 28.12 3.41
CA PHE A 20 22.48 28.40 1.97
C PHE A 20 22.42 29.90 1.70
N LEU A 21 21.60 30.67 2.43
CA LEU A 21 21.52 32.14 2.28
C LEU A 21 22.85 32.82 2.57
N GLU A 22 23.54 32.43 3.66
CA GLU A 22 24.91 32.95 3.95
C GLU A 22 25.86 32.65 2.81
N LEU A 23 25.87 31.40 2.34
CA LEU A 23 26.73 30.98 1.25
C LEU A 23 26.39 31.72 -0.06
N PHE A 24 25.11 31.98 -0.30
CA PHE A 24 24.62 32.73 -1.46
C PHE A 24 25.14 34.17 -1.46
N VAL A 25 25.18 34.86 -0.28
CA VAL A 25 25.74 36.20 -0.14
C VAL A 25 27.21 36.18 -0.51
N VAL A 26 27.99 35.22 0.03
CA VAL A 26 29.44 35.08 -0.27
C VAL A 26 29.68 34.79 -1.76
N LEU A 27 28.81 34.04 -2.39
CA LEU A 27 28.87 33.78 -3.84
C LEU A 27 28.60 35.05 -4.65
N LYS A 28 27.59 35.83 -4.25
CA LYS A 28 27.20 37.09 -4.91
C LYS A 28 28.30 38.16 -4.81
N GLU A 29 29.02 38.21 -3.68
CA GLU A 29 30.14 39.13 -3.49
C GLU A 29 31.40 38.73 -4.27
N GLY A 30 31.38 37.64 -5.04
CA GLY A 30 32.55 37.16 -5.79
C GLY A 30 33.68 36.57 -4.96
N LYS A 31 33.50 36.42 -3.64
CA LYS A 31 34.48 35.91 -2.68
C LYS A 31 34.53 34.39 -2.55
N ALA A 32 33.68 33.66 -3.32
CA ALA A 32 33.61 32.23 -3.22
C ALA A 32 34.64 31.54 -4.13
N ASN A 33 35.45 30.68 -3.54
CA ASN A 33 36.27 29.73 -4.29
C ASN A 33 35.46 28.54 -4.81
N ALA A 34 36.09 27.69 -5.64
CA ALA A 34 35.42 26.54 -6.27
C ALA A 34 34.74 25.59 -5.25
N TRP A 35 35.37 25.37 -4.09
CA TRP A 35 34.83 24.52 -3.04
C TRP A 35 33.52 25.08 -2.46
N LYS A 36 33.45 26.36 -2.13
CA LYS A 36 32.23 26.99 -1.63
C LYS A 36 31.08 26.91 -2.66
N LYS A 37 31.41 27.07 -3.94
CA LYS A 37 30.43 26.90 -5.02
C LYS A 37 29.90 25.46 -5.08
N ALA A 38 30.79 24.46 -4.99
CA ALA A 38 30.41 23.06 -4.97
C ALA A 38 29.52 22.71 -3.76
N VAL A 39 29.85 23.17 -2.56
CA VAL A 39 29.04 23.00 -1.35
C VAL A 39 27.65 23.63 -1.51
N ALA A 40 27.59 24.86 -2.07
CA ALA A 40 26.30 25.50 -2.33
C ALA A 40 25.40 24.70 -3.28
N ILE A 41 25.97 24.15 -4.34
CA ILE A 41 25.24 23.32 -5.30
C ILE A 41 24.70 22.04 -4.61
N VAL A 42 25.56 21.33 -3.88
CA VAL A 42 25.17 20.08 -3.19
C VAL A 42 24.07 20.36 -2.16
N LEU A 43 24.22 21.43 -1.36
CA LEU A 43 23.22 21.82 -0.38
C LEU A 43 21.89 22.20 -1.03
N SER A 44 21.92 22.97 -2.11
CA SER A 44 20.71 23.34 -2.87
C SER A 44 19.97 22.12 -3.39
N LEU A 45 20.70 21.16 -3.99
CA LEU A 45 20.14 19.92 -4.48
C LEU A 45 19.54 19.09 -3.32
N GLY A 46 20.25 18.97 -2.19
CA GLY A 46 19.74 18.28 -1.01
C GLY A 46 18.44 18.89 -0.48
N LEU A 47 18.40 20.23 -0.32
CA LEU A 47 17.21 20.95 0.11
C LEU A 47 16.04 20.77 -0.88
N ALA A 48 16.32 20.85 -2.18
CA ALA A 48 15.30 20.65 -3.21
C ALA A 48 14.73 19.22 -3.19
N VAL A 49 15.57 18.20 -3.00
CA VAL A 49 15.14 16.79 -2.90
C VAL A 49 14.27 16.57 -1.67
N VAL A 50 14.69 17.08 -0.50
CA VAL A 50 13.88 16.94 0.73
C VAL A 50 12.56 17.67 0.60
N PHE A 51 12.57 18.90 0.07
CA PHE A 51 11.34 19.64 -0.16
C PHE A 51 10.41 18.93 -1.13
N TYR A 52 10.92 18.48 -2.28
CA TYR A 52 10.15 17.75 -3.29
C TYR A 52 9.53 16.48 -2.70
N GLY A 53 10.32 15.62 -2.05
CA GLY A 53 9.84 14.37 -1.48
C GLY A 53 8.80 14.56 -0.38
N SER A 54 8.98 15.59 0.48
CA SER A 54 8.11 15.82 1.63
C SER A 54 6.81 16.58 1.29
N PHE A 55 6.83 17.49 0.31
CA PHE A 55 5.72 18.41 0.08
C PHE A 55 5.09 18.29 -1.32
N ILE A 56 5.78 17.70 -2.28
CA ILE A 56 5.29 17.54 -3.65
C ILE A 56 4.97 16.08 -3.92
N GLU A 57 5.98 15.19 -3.97
CA GLU A 57 5.77 13.80 -4.38
C GLU A 57 4.83 13.05 -3.45
N SER A 58 4.88 13.30 -2.14
CA SER A 58 3.95 12.71 -1.15
C SER A 58 2.46 13.04 -1.41
N LYS A 59 2.17 14.01 -2.28
CA LYS A 59 0.81 14.41 -2.69
C LYS A 59 0.45 14.04 -4.13
N LEU A 60 1.39 13.47 -4.90
CA LEU A 60 1.17 13.08 -6.29
C LEU A 60 0.50 11.71 -6.35
N LEU A 61 -0.81 11.66 -6.10
CA LEU A 61 -1.57 10.41 -6.21
C LEU A 61 -1.59 9.92 -7.66
N THR A 62 -1.03 8.73 -7.87
CA THR A 62 -0.94 8.09 -9.19
C THR A 62 -1.82 6.85 -9.29
N VAL A 63 -2.16 6.45 -10.51
CA VAL A 63 -2.82 5.19 -10.81
C VAL A 63 -1.90 4.37 -11.70
N LYS A 64 -1.75 3.08 -11.40
CA LYS A 64 -0.95 2.16 -12.19
C LYS A 64 -1.80 0.97 -12.62
N GLU A 65 -1.85 0.73 -13.91
CA GLU A 65 -2.51 -0.44 -14.48
C GLU A 65 -1.59 -1.65 -14.41
N ASN A 66 -2.14 -2.77 -13.94
CA ASN A 66 -1.46 -4.04 -13.85
C ASN A 66 -2.39 -5.17 -14.31
N SER A 67 -1.83 -6.25 -14.84
CA SER A 67 -2.59 -7.44 -15.22
C SER A 67 -1.99 -8.67 -14.56
N ILE A 68 -2.83 -9.49 -13.92
CA ILE A 68 -2.43 -10.70 -13.22
C ILE A 68 -3.21 -11.87 -13.82
N SER A 69 -2.49 -12.79 -14.46
CA SER A 69 -3.08 -14.04 -14.95
C SER A 69 -2.88 -15.14 -13.92
N LEU A 70 -3.98 -15.76 -13.50
CA LEU A 70 -3.98 -16.89 -12.59
C LEU A 70 -4.11 -18.19 -13.39
N TYR A 71 -3.24 -19.13 -13.07
CA TYR A 71 -3.24 -20.46 -13.63
C TYR A 71 -3.49 -21.45 -12.49
N SER A 72 -4.50 -22.29 -12.65
CA SER A 72 -4.74 -23.35 -11.67
C SER A 72 -3.61 -24.37 -11.68
N PHE A 73 -3.05 -24.67 -10.53
CA PHE A 73 -1.99 -25.67 -10.40
C PHE A 73 -2.52 -27.12 -10.53
N GLU A 74 -3.77 -27.36 -10.12
CA GLU A 74 -4.37 -28.70 -10.05
C GLU A 74 -5.71 -28.80 -10.81
N ASN A 75 -5.86 -28.05 -11.89
CA ASN A 75 -7.09 -28.10 -12.72
C ASN A 75 -8.37 -27.70 -11.97
N SER A 76 -8.26 -26.79 -11.00
CA SER A 76 -9.31 -26.51 -10.06
C SER A 76 -10.29 -25.43 -10.50
N PHE A 77 -9.98 -24.60 -11.53
CA PHE A 77 -10.95 -23.58 -11.97
C PHE A 77 -11.97 -24.20 -12.91
N THR A 78 -13.22 -24.21 -12.48
CA THR A 78 -14.37 -24.69 -13.27
C THR A 78 -14.95 -23.61 -14.18
N THR A 79 -14.62 -22.34 -13.92
CA THR A 79 -15.11 -21.17 -14.68
C THR A 79 -13.96 -20.27 -15.10
N SER A 80 -14.13 -19.60 -16.23
CA SER A 80 -13.25 -18.51 -16.65
C SER A 80 -13.82 -17.17 -16.20
N GLY A 81 -12.98 -16.20 -15.96
CA GLY A 81 -13.44 -14.87 -15.61
C GLY A 81 -12.33 -13.82 -15.68
N LYS A 82 -12.77 -12.58 -15.51
CA LYS A 82 -11.91 -11.41 -15.35
C LYS A 82 -12.55 -10.49 -14.31
N MET A 83 -11.74 -9.82 -13.52
CA MET A 83 -12.21 -8.82 -12.57
C MET A 83 -11.28 -7.63 -12.52
N ARG A 84 -11.84 -6.42 -12.64
CA ARG A 84 -11.11 -5.18 -12.51
C ARG A 84 -11.21 -4.66 -11.07
N VAL A 85 -10.11 -4.69 -10.36
CA VAL A 85 -10.01 -4.37 -8.93
C VAL A 85 -9.15 -3.14 -8.73
N ALA A 86 -9.60 -2.19 -7.89
CA ALA A 86 -8.75 -1.16 -7.35
C ALA A 86 -8.15 -1.67 -6.03
N LEU A 87 -6.84 -1.84 -5.99
CA LEU A 87 -6.09 -2.18 -4.78
C LEU A 87 -5.38 -0.94 -4.24
N MET A 88 -5.61 -0.67 -2.97
CA MET A 88 -4.89 0.37 -2.23
C MET A 88 -4.67 -0.05 -0.78
N SER A 89 -3.87 0.69 -0.05
CA SER A 89 -3.60 0.44 1.38
C SER A 89 -2.88 1.61 2.02
N ASP A 90 -2.53 1.43 3.31
CA ASP A 90 -1.63 2.34 4.03
C ASP A 90 -2.12 3.79 3.91
N LEU A 91 -3.41 4.02 4.20
CA LEU A 91 -3.98 5.36 4.17
C LEU A 91 -3.31 6.25 5.21
N HIS A 92 -2.99 5.68 6.39
CA HIS A 92 -2.35 6.37 7.50
C HIS A 92 -2.98 7.73 7.79
N MET A 93 -4.34 7.73 7.86
CA MET A 93 -5.09 8.94 8.17
C MET A 93 -4.63 9.53 9.49
N GLY A 94 -4.55 10.86 9.54
CA GLY A 94 -4.09 11.56 10.75
C GLY A 94 -3.52 12.92 10.43
N TRP A 95 -2.29 13.20 10.88
CA TRP A 95 -1.73 14.55 10.86
C TRP A 95 -1.62 15.20 9.45
N TRP A 96 -1.18 14.46 8.42
CA TRP A 96 -0.94 15.03 7.08
C TRP A 96 -1.75 14.38 5.95
N LYS A 97 -2.47 13.33 6.27
CA LYS A 97 -3.49 12.70 5.42
C LYS A 97 -4.82 12.82 6.15
N ASP A 98 -5.64 13.74 5.69
CA ASP A 98 -6.92 14.10 6.28
C ASP A 98 -8.11 13.65 5.40
N ALA A 99 -9.31 14.00 5.78
CA ALA A 99 -10.52 13.67 5.03
C ALA A 99 -10.48 14.18 3.58
N GLU A 100 -9.82 15.31 3.31
CA GLU A 100 -9.67 15.81 1.94
C GLU A 100 -8.78 14.89 1.10
N TRP A 101 -7.72 14.33 1.70
CA TRP A 101 -6.92 13.30 1.03
C TRP A 101 -7.74 12.03 0.77
N ALA A 102 -8.50 11.54 1.75
CA ALA A 102 -9.37 10.38 1.57
C ALA A 102 -10.36 10.61 0.43
N LYS A 103 -10.96 11.81 0.34
CA LYS A 103 -11.86 12.20 -0.74
C LYS A 103 -11.18 12.16 -2.11
N GLN A 104 -9.95 12.70 -2.23
CA GLN A 104 -9.17 12.65 -3.48
C GLN A 104 -8.90 11.20 -3.91
N VAL A 105 -8.58 10.31 -2.95
CA VAL A 105 -8.37 8.89 -3.22
C VAL A 105 -9.67 8.26 -3.74
N VAL A 106 -10.80 8.51 -3.09
CA VAL A 106 -12.12 7.99 -3.50
C VAL A 106 -12.51 8.48 -4.89
N GLU A 107 -12.41 9.77 -5.15
CA GLU A 107 -12.70 10.37 -6.45
C GLU A 107 -11.82 9.76 -7.56
N ARG A 108 -10.54 9.55 -7.26
CA ARG A 108 -9.61 8.95 -8.20
C ARG A 108 -9.96 7.50 -8.51
N VAL A 109 -10.28 6.70 -7.49
CA VAL A 109 -10.72 5.29 -7.65
C VAL A 109 -12.02 5.22 -8.42
N ASN A 110 -13.01 6.04 -8.06
CA ASN A 110 -14.30 6.07 -8.74
C ASN A 110 -14.17 6.43 -10.23
N GLY A 111 -13.22 7.32 -10.57
CA GLY A 111 -12.90 7.69 -11.96
C GLY A 111 -12.37 6.53 -12.81
N GLU A 112 -11.75 5.52 -12.20
CA GLU A 112 -11.23 4.33 -12.89
C GLU A 112 -12.30 3.22 -13.08
N ASN A 113 -13.50 3.39 -12.51
CA ASN A 113 -14.64 2.47 -12.61
C ASN A 113 -14.29 1.00 -12.28
N PRO A 114 -13.72 0.68 -11.11
CA PRO A 114 -13.46 -0.69 -10.71
C PRO A 114 -14.76 -1.45 -10.49
N GLU A 115 -14.71 -2.78 -10.61
CA GLU A 115 -15.82 -3.66 -10.20
C GLU A 115 -15.77 -3.93 -8.69
N LEU A 116 -14.60 -3.71 -8.06
CA LEU A 116 -14.33 -3.99 -6.66
C LEU A 116 -13.21 -3.09 -6.15
N VAL A 117 -13.30 -2.65 -4.89
CA VAL A 117 -12.22 -1.95 -4.18
C VAL A 117 -11.71 -2.85 -3.06
N LEU A 118 -10.41 -3.05 -3.00
CA LEU A 118 -9.72 -3.79 -1.93
C LEU A 118 -8.77 -2.85 -1.18
N ILE A 119 -8.89 -2.82 0.15
CA ILE A 119 -8.04 -2.01 1.01
C ILE A 119 -7.25 -2.92 1.94
N ALA A 120 -5.93 -2.98 1.73
CA ALA A 120 -5.04 -3.90 2.43
C ALA A 120 -4.49 -3.32 3.77
N GLY A 121 -5.34 -2.65 4.56
CA GLY A 121 -5.04 -2.25 5.94
C GLY A 121 -4.30 -0.93 6.11
N ASP A 122 -3.96 -0.65 7.37
CA ASP A 122 -3.30 0.57 7.86
C ASP A 122 -4.11 1.84 7.55
N PHE A 123 -5.32 1.88 8.12
CA PHE A 123 -6.25 3.02 7.99
C PHE A 123 -5.82 4.21 8.83
N VAL A 124 -5.36 3.95 10.07
CA VAL A 124 -4.96 4.99 11.02
C VAL A 124 -3.45 5.11 11.14
N LEU A 125 -2.95 6.32 11.40
CA LEU A 125 -1.52 6.55 11.53
C LEU A 125 -1.02 6.22 12.94
N SER A 126 -1.65 6.78 13.99
CA SER A 126 -1.05 6.76 15.33
C SER A 126 -2.01 6.75 16.51
N LYS A 127 -3.32 6.86 16.30
CA LYS A 127 -4.34 6.89 17.36
C LYS A 127 -5.74 6.68 16.79
N MET A 128 -6.67 6.23 17.64
CA MET A 128 -8.07 5.97 17.24
C MET A 128 -8.76 7.19 16.62
N LYS A 129 -8.46 8.40 17.11
CA LYS A 129 -9.04 9.65 16.57
C LYS A 129 -8.73 9.86 15.09
N ASP A 130 -7.65 9.29 14.57
CA ASP A 130 -7.28 9.38 13.16
C ASP A 130 -8.35 8.72 12.26
N ALA A 131 -9.14 7.77 12.81
CA ALA A 131 -10.26 7.16 12.11
C ALA A 131 -11.44 8.11 11.84
N ASP A 132 -11.48 9.29 12.45
CA ASP A 132 -12.53 10.29 12.16
C ASP A 132 -12.39 10.86 10.74
N GLU A 133 -11.20 10.81 10.17
CA GLU A 133 -10.90 11.26 8.81
C GLU A 133 -11.34 10.26 7.71
N LEU A 134 -11.82 9.07 8.08
CA LEU A 134 -12.21 8.00 7.12
C LEU A 134 -13.59 8.22 6.48
N GLY A 135 -14.34 9.23 6.91
CA GLY A 135 -15.72 9.49 6.43
C GLY A 135 -15.90 9.39 4.91
N PRO A 136 -15.04 10.01 4.08
CA PRO A 136 -15.19 9.97 2.62
C PRO A 136 -15.14 8.58 1.98
N LEU A 137 -14.63 7.55 2.67
CA LEU A 137 -14.60 6.19 2.13
C LEU A 137 -16.00 5.59 1.89
N MET A 138 -17.05 6.17 2.47
CA MET A 138 -18.45 5.78 2.19
C MET A 138 -18.88 6.08 0.75
N ASP A 139 -18.17 6.96 0.04
CA ASP A 139 -18.53 7.45 -1.29
C ASP A 139 -17.92 6.62 -2.43
N PHE A 140 -17.33 5.46 -2.16
CA PHE A 140 -16.95 4.51 -3.22
C PHE A 140 -18.18 4.02 -3.99
N ASN A 141 -18.09 4.02 -5.31
CA ASN A 141 -19.16 3.54 -6.19
C ASN A 141 -19.23 2.00 -6.30
N ALA A 142 -18.12 1.31 -6.04
CA ALA A 142 -18.02 -0.14 -6.08
C ALA A 142 -18.05 -0.75 -4.68
N PRO A 143 -18.41 -2.03 -4.51
CA PRO A 143 -18.27 -2.74 -3.24
C PRO A 143 -16.85 -2.68 -2.71
N VAL A 144 -16.70 -2.46 -1.40
CA VAL A 144 -15.39 -2.33 -0.74
C VAL A 144 -15.19 -3.46 0.25
N TYR A 145 -14.04 -4.13 0.15
CA TYR A 145 -13.58 -5.10 1.14
C TYR A 145 -12.23 -4.66 1.69
N ALA A 146 -12.01 -4.92 2.97
CA ALA A 146 -10.82 -4.50 3.66
C ALA A 146 -10.32 -5.55 4.65
N VAL A 147 -9.02 -5.50 4.95
CA VAL A 147 -8.41 -6.11 6.13
C VAL A 147 -7.80 -5.02 7.00
N LEU A 148 -7.43 -5.35 8.23
CA LEU A 148 -6.73 -4.43 9.12
C LEU A 148 -5.21 -4.63 9.02
N GLY A 149 -4.45 -3.53 9.20
CA GLY A 149 -3.01 -3.55 9.24
C GLY A 149 -2.45 -3.40 10.65
N ASN A 150 -1.13 -3.43 10.76
CA ASN A 150 -0.47 -3.38 12.06
C ASN A 150 -0.68 -2.04 12.81
N HIS A 151 -0.88 -0.93 12.11
CA HIS A 151 -1.19 0.35 12.76
C HIS A 151 -2.59 0.36 13.38
N ASP A 152 -3.56 -0.27 12.73
CA ASP A 152 -4.94 -0.39 13.23
C ASP A 152 -5.00 -1.21 14.54
N HIS A 153 -4.13 -2.22 14.67
CA HIS A 153 -3.99 -3.02 15.89
C HIS A 153 -3.13 -2.35 16.97
N LYS A 154 -2.04 -1.71 16.58
CA LYS A 154 -1.03 -1.20 17.52
C LYS A 154 -1.37 0.14 18.12
N PHE A 155 -1.95 1.04 17.33
CA PHE A 155 -2.16 2.44 17.71
C PHE A 155 -3.63 2.81 17.88
N ALA A 156 -4.55 1.87 17.57
CA ALA A 156 -5.98 1.99 17.75
C ALA A 156 -6.56 0.71 18.36
N ASP A 157 -7.87 0.69 18.56
CA ASP A 157 -8.61 -0.53 18.86
C ASP A 157 -9.09 -1.13 17.53
N ALA A 158 -8.53 -2.26 17.14
CA ALA A 158 -8.84 -2.94 15.89
C ALA A 158 -10.34 -3.25 15.74
N ASN A 159 -11.07 -3.54 16.84
CA ASN A 159 -12.50 -3.76 16.79
C ASN A 159 -13.26 -2.45 16.52
N ALA A 160 -12.82 -1.36 17.13
CA ALA A 160 -13.41 -0.04 16.91
C ALA A 160 -13.14 0.48 15.49
N VAL A 161 -11.94 0.25 14.94
CA VAL A 161 -11.63 0.56 13.53
C VAL A 161 -12.51 -0.27 12.60
N SER A 162 -12.61 -1.59 12.83
CA SER A 162 -13.50 -2.47 12.05
C SER A 162 -14.95 -1.99 12.06
N ALA A 163 -15.50 -1.71 13.24
CA ALA A 163 -16.86 -1.20 13.38
C ALA A 163 -17.07 0.16 12.67
N LYS A 164 -16.08 1.05 12.73
CA LYS A 164 -16.11 2.32 12.00
C LYS A 164 -16.17 2.11 10.49
N LEU A 165 -15.34 1.21 9.94
CA LEU A 165 -15.33 0.87 8.51
C LEU A 165 -16.64 0.20 8.08
N GLU A 166 -17.16 -0.72 8.88
CA GLU A 166 -18.46 -1.38 8.62
C GLU A 166 -19.61 -0.36 8.58
N ASN A 167 -19.61 0.64 9.47
CA ASN A 167 -20.57 1.74 9.45
C ASN A 167 -20.46 2.65 8.19
N LEU A 168 -19.30 2.65 7.53
CA LEU A 168 -19.10 3.32 6.24
C LEU A 168 -19.46 2.42 5.03
N GLY A 169 -20.01 1.23 5.26
CA GLY A 169 -20.41 0.28 4.21
C GLY A 169 -19.26 -0.59 3.69
N ILE A 170 -18.12 -0.62 4.37
CA ILE A 170 -16.95 -1.43 4.00
C ILE A 170 -17.04 -2.79 4.69
N THR A 171 -16.92 -3.88 3.93
CA THR A 171 -16.86 -5.23 4.50
C THR A 171 -15.46 -5.53 5.01
N VAL A 172 -15.27 -5.61 6.33
CA VAL A 172 -13.98 -5.96 6.92
C VAL A 172 -13.85 -7.47 7.07
N LEU A 173 -12.82 -8.06 6.45
CA LEU A 173 -12.52 -9.48 6.52
C LEU A 173 -11.45 -9.73 7.59
N ARG A 174 -11.85 -10.39 8.68
CA ARG A 174 -10.97 -10.74 9.80
C ARG A 174 -10.94 -12.26 9.95
N ASN A 175 -9.90 -12.89 9.42
CA ASN A 175 -9.72 -14.34 9.40
C ASN A 175 -10.96 -15.07 8.86
N ARG A 176 -11.50 -14.61 7.74
CA ARG A 176 -12.69 -15.17 7.07
C ARG A 176 -12.64 -14.94 5.57
N HIS A 177 -13.43 -15.69 4.83
CA HIS A 177 -13.64 -15.50 3.39
C HIS A 177 -15.10 -15.27 3.03
N THR A 178 -15.29 -14.81 1.81
CA THR A 178 -16.61 -14.65 1.18
C THR A 178 -16.50 -14.84 -0.32
N ARG A 179 -17.57 -15.33 -0.96
CA ARG A 179 -17.68 -15.40 -2.40
C ARG A 179 -18.01 -14.02 -2.95
N VAL A 180 -17.13 -13.48 -3.79
CA VAL A 180 -17.36 -12.23 -4.54
C VAL A 180 -17.80 -12.57 -5.96
N LYS A 181 -18.93 -11.99 -6.38
CA LYS A 181 -19.51 -12.18 -7.71
C LYS A 181 -19.67 -10.85 -8.41
N THR A 182 -19.24 -10.79 -9.66
CA THR A 182 -19.50 -9.67 -10.56
C THR A 182 -20.09 -10.20 -11.87
N LYS A 183 -20.41 -9.29 -12.79
CA LYS A 183 -20.90 -9.68 -14.13
C LYS A 183 -19.86 -10.46 -14.96
N ASN A 184 -18.56 -10.35 -14.63
CA ASN A 184 -17.47 -10.90 -15.42
C ASN A 184 -16.80 -12.12 -14.79
N GLY A 185 -17.23 -12.54 -13.59
CA GLY A 185 -16.70 -13.72 -12.93
C GLY A 185 -16.92 -13.72 -11.41
N GLU A 186 -16.43 -14.76 -10.78
CA GLU A 186 -16.47 -14.91 -9.32
C GLU A 186 -15.16 -15.49 -8.80
N PHE A 187 -14.81 -15.14 -7.58
CA PHE A 187 -13.70 -15.71 -6.83
C PHE A 187 -14.00 -15.73 -5.32
N ASP A 188 -13.29 -16.54 -4.57
CA ASP A 188 -13.29 -16.47 -3.11
C ASP A 188 -12.28 -15.44 -2.65
N LEU A 189 -12.76 -14.42 -1.94
CA LEU A 189 -11.93 -13.41 -1.28
C LEU A 189 -11.78 -13.77 0.19
N ALA A 190 -10.59 -14.16 0.60
CA ALA A 190 -10.21 -14.34 1.99
C ALA A 190 -9.50 -13.09 2.50
N GLY A 191 -9.66 -12.79 3.80
CA GLY A 191 -8.92 -11.74 4.48
C GLY A 191 -8.46 -12.19 5.85
N VAL A 192 -7.23 -11.83 6.20
CA VAL A 192 -6.64 -12.13 7.51
C VAL A 192 -6.35 -10.84 8.28
N ASP A 193 -6.35 -10.94 9.60
CA ASP A 193 -5.75 -9.92 10.47
C ASP A 193 -4.24 -9.86 10.23
N ASP A 194 -3.56 -8.82 10.74
CA ASP A 194 -2.13 -8.66 10.50
C ASP A 194 -1.28 -9.76 11.15
N VAL A 195 -0.23 -10.21 10.45
CA VAL A 195 0.64 -11.32 10.86
C VAL A 195 1.41 -11.05 12.15
N TRP A 196 1.58 -9.80 12.55
CA TRP A 196 2.21 -9.45 13.82
C TRP A 196 1.26 -9.55 15.01
N PHE A 197 -0.03 -9.83 14.77
CA PHE A 197 -1.08 -9.88 15.80
C PHE A 197 -1.84 -11.20 15.77
N SER A 198 -2.86 -11.33 14.93
CA SER A 198 -3.81 -12.43 15.02
C SER A 198 -4.21 -13.03 13.67
N ALA A 199 -3.31 -12.99 12.68
CA ALA A 199 -3.55 -13.65 11.40
C ALA A 199 -3.75 -15.15 11.59
N ASP A 200 -4.80 -15.67 10.96
CA ASP A 200 -5.16 -17.10 10.96
C ASP A 200 -5.60 -17.49 9.55
N ALA A 201 -4.62 -17.90 8.73
CA ALA A 201 -4.84 -18.30 7.36
C ALA A 201 -5.61 -19.62 7.26
N ASP A 202 -5.42 -20.54 8.22
CA ASP A 202 -6.15 -21.81 8.26
C ASP A 202 -7.65 -21.60 8.37
N ARG A 203 -8.06 -20.64 9.19
CA ARG A 203 -9.46 -20.25 9.36
C ARG A 203 -9.98 -19.42 8.20
N ALA A 204 -9.15 -18.54 7.63
CA ALA A 204 -9.54 -17.61 6.58
C ALA A 204 -9.76 -18.29 5.23
N LEU A 205 -8.93 -19.26 4.89
CA LEU A 205 -8.92 -19.87 3.55
C LEU A 205 -9.88 -21.08 3.48
N PRO A 206 -10.58 -21.30 2.33
CA PRO A 206 -11.39 -22.49 2.15
C PRO A 206 -10.55 -23.74 2.23
N ILE A 207 -11.08 -24.80 2.89
CA ILE A 207 -10.39 -26.08 3.05
C ILE A 207 -10.37 -26.87 1.75
N GLU A 208 -11.49 -26.85 1.02
CA GLU A 208 -11.64 -27.52 -0.27
C GLU A 208 -11.53 -26.51 -1.41
N SER A 209 -11.09 -26.97 -2.59
CA SER A 209 -11.03 -26.13 -3.78
C SER A 209 -12.44 -25.64 -4.15
N PRO A 210 -12.68 -24.32 -4.19
CA PRO A 210 -14.01 -23.78 -4.47
C PRO A 210 -14.39 -23.80 -5.96
N GLY A 211 -13.52 -24.30 -6.83
CA GLY A 211 -13.70 -24.27 -8.29
C GLY A 211 -13.52 -22.90 -8.94
N VAL A 212 -13.15 -21.90 -8.15
CA VAL A 212 -12.84 -20.53 -8.56
C VAL A 212 -11.54 -20.09 -7.90
N PRO A 213 -10.88 -19.02 -8.36
CA PRO A 213 -9.67 -18.51 -7.72
C PRO A 213 -9.90 -18.16 -6.26
N VAL A 214 -8.89 -18.44 -5.42
CA VAL A 214 -8.81 -18.00 -4.03
C VAL A 214 -7.84 -16.84 -3.95
N VAL A 215 -8.36 -15.64 -3.67
CA VAL A 215 -7.59 -14.42 -3.49
C VAL A 215 -7.51 -14.10 -2.00
N LEU A 216 -6.30 -14.04 -1.46
CA LEU A 216 -6.05 -13.66 -0.07
C LEU A 216 -5.65 -12.20 -0.01
N LEU A 217 -6.42 -11.38 0.70
CA LEU A 217 -6.08 -10.03 1.07
C LEU A 217 -5.41 -10.04 2.44
N ALA A 218 -4.19 -9.52 2.53
CA ALA A 218 -3.41 -9.44 3.76
C ALA A 218 -2.58 -8.17 3.77
N HIS A 219 -2.51 -7.48 4.91
CA HIS A 219 -1.70 -6.27 4.99
C HIS A 219 -0.22 -6.56 4.76
N ASN A 220 0.36 -7.47 5.55
CA ASN A 220 1.78 -7.76 5.54
C ASN A 220 2.10 -8.95 4.60
N PRO A 221 3.03 -8.81 3.64
CA PRO A 221 3.38 -9.88 2.69
C PRO A 221 4.06 -11.09 3.35
N ASP A 222 4.51 -10.99 4.60
CA ASP A 222 5.06 -12.13 5.33
C ASP A 222 4.05 -13.28 5.53
N ILE A 223 2.76 -13.06 5.23
CA ILE A 223 1.72 -14.09 5.23
C ILE A 223 2.04 -15.25 4.28
N ILE A 224 2.86 -15.04 3.24
CA ILE A 224 3.30 -16.13 2.35
C ILE A 224 4.26 -17.13 3.02
N LEU A 225 4.74 -16.84 4.23
CA LEU A 225 5.52 -17.79 5.02
C LEU A 225 4.63 -18.82 5.73
N ASP A 226 3.31 -18.60 5.73
CA ASP A 226 2.33 -19.52 6.27
C ASP A 226 2.00 -20.63 5.27
N SER A 227 1.92 -21.88 5.75
CA SER A 227 1.73 -23.07 4.91
C SER A 227 0.34 -23.09 4.27
N ALA A 228 -0.72 -22.74 5.01
CA ALA A 228 -2.08 -22.71 4.48
C ALA A 228 -2.20 -21.67 3.35
N THR A 229 -1.56 -20.53 3.51
CA THR A 229 -1.47 -19.51 2.45
C THR A 229 -0.82 -20.07 1.19
N MET A 230 0.30 -20.73 1.32
CA MET A 230 1.04 -21.32 0.18
C MET A 230 0.29 -22.45 -0.51
N GLU A 231 -0.54 -23.19 0.22
CA GLU A 231 -1.25 -24.37 -0.30
C GLU A 231 -2.64 -24.08 -0.83
N ARG A 232 -3.33 -23.05 -0.28
CA ARG A 232 -4.76 -22.85 -0.51
C ARG A 232 -5.13 -21.51 -1.17
N SER A 233 -4.14 -20.65 -1.49
CA SER A 233 -4.38 -19.42 -2.23
C SER A 233 -3.75 -19.45 -3.63
N ASP A 234 -4.36 -18.73 -4.58
CA ASP A 234 -3.86 -18.57 -5.95
C ASP A 234 -3.22 -17.19 -6.14
N LEU A 235 -3.68 -16.19 -5.37
CA LEU A 235 -3.17 -14.82 -5.38
C LEU A 235 -3.19 -14.26 -3.96
N VAL A 236 -2.09 -13.66 -3.55
CA VAL A 236 -1.99 -12.82 -2.35
C VAL A 236 -1.85 -11.37 -2.78
N LEU A 237 -2.74 -10.53 -2.29
CA LEU A 237 -2.70 -9.07 -2.43
C LEU A 237 -2.25 -8.46 -1.11
N SER A 238 -1.15 -7.72 -1.12
CA SER A 238 -0.53 -7.24 0.11
C SER A 238 0.03 -5.81 -0.02
N ALA A 239 0.57 -5.28 1.10
CA ALA A 239 1.00 -3.91 1.26
C ALA A 239 2.19 -3.79 2.23
N HIS A 240 2.11 -2.88 3.24
CA HIS A 240 2.99 -2.76 4.40
C HIS A 240 4.41 -2.27 4.12
N THR A 241 5.00 -2.65 2.98
CA THR A 241 6.38 -2.27 2.62
C THR A 241 6.50 -0.81 2.23
N HIS A 242 5.40 -0.17 1.81
CA HIS A 242 5.37 1.16 1.19
C HIS A 242 6.32 1.30 -0.01
N GLY A 243 6.84 0.20 -0.57
CA GLY A 243 7.95 0.23 -1.53
C GLY A 243 9.21 0.89 -0.96
N GLY A 244 9.33 1.00 0.38
CA GLY A 244 10.40 1.66 1.11
C GLY A 244 10.33 3.19 1.12
N HIS A 245 9.22 3.83 0.73
CA HIS A 245 8.99 5.28 0.66
C HIS A 245 10.02 6.03 -0.21
N ILE A 246 11.32 5.94 0.12
CA ILE A 246 12.43 6.58 -0.59
C ILE A 246 13.15 5.52 -1.41
N ARG A 247 13.10 5.68 -2.71
CA ARG A 247 13.74 4.79 -3.68
C ARG A 247 14.79 5.56 -4.47
N LEU A 248 15.79 4.87 -4.95
CA LEU A 248 16.74 5.42 -5.92
C LEU A 248 16.67 4.59 -7.21
N PRO A 249 16.77 5.25 -8.38
CA PRO A 249 16.83 4.55 -9.66
C PRO A 249 17.92 3.47 -9.64
N PHE A 250 17.62 2.29 -10.16
CA PHE A 250 18.50 1.12 -10.25
C PHE A 250 18.92 0.49 -8.91
N ILE A 251 18.69 1.17 -7.77
CA ILE A 251 19.04 0.69 -6.43
C ILE A 251 17.81 0.12 -5.71
N GLY A 252 16.62 0.70 -5.95
CA GLY A 252 15.38 0.36 -5.26
C GLY A 252 15.25 1.08 -3.90
N PRO A 253 14.53 0.48 -2.94
CA PRO A 253 14.25 1.11 -1.64
C PRO A 253 15.55 1.37 -0.86
N VAL A 254 15.69 2.57 -0.29
CA VAL A 254 16.86 2.95 0.51
C VAL A 254 16.71 2.46 1.96
N PRO A 255 15.57 2.71 2.65
CA PRO A 255 15.35 2.17 3.99
C PRO A 255 15.17 0.66 3.97
N PRO A 256 15.49 -0.02 5.08
CA PRO A 256 15.09 -1.42 5.28
C PRO A 256 13.58 -1.56 5.19
N LEU A 257 13.12 -2.64 4.55
CA LEU A 257 11.68 -2.96 4.50
C LEU A 257 11.25 -3.68 5.77
N PRO A 258 10.03 -3.42 6.27
CA PRO A 258 9.49 -4.07 7.46
C PRO A 258 8.93 -5.47 7.14
N THR A 259 9.69 -6.32 6.46
CA THR A 259 9.32 -7.67 6.04
C THR A 259 10.47 -8.64 6.22
N LYS A 260 10.17 -9.92 6.48
CA LYS A 260 11.13 -11.02 6.54
C LYS A 260 11.52 -11.55 5.15
N LEU A 261 10.77 -11.18 4.11
CA LEU A 261 10.99 -11.66 2.74
C LEU A 261 12.24 -11.04 2.09
N GLY A 262 12.76 -9.96 2.69
CA GLY A 262 13.93 -9.26 2.18
C GLY A 262 13.59 -8.17 1.15
N ARG A 263 14.64 -7.47 0.73
CA ARG A 263 14.54 -6.23 -0.05
C ARG A 263 13.94 -6.38 -1.45
N HIS A 264 13.97 -7.60 -1.99
CA HIS A 264 13.45 -7.89 -3.33
C HIS A 264 11.91 -7.78 -3.38
N TYR A 265 11.24 -8.08 -2.24
CA TYR A 265 9.77 -8.03 -2.14
C TYR A 265 9.32 -6.65 -1.68
N ASP A 266 9.63 -5.62 -2.47
CA ASP A 266 9.33 -4.23 -2.14
C ASP A 266 7.99 -3.75 -2.72
N GLU A 267 7.73 -3.99 -3.99
CA GLU A 267 6.47 -3.65 -4.70
C GLU A 267 6.32 -4.46 -5.99
N GLY A 268 5.08 -4.61 -6.45
CA GLY A 268 4.76 -5.22 -7.74
C GLY A 268 4.42 -6.70 -7.64
N SER A 269 4.58 -7.42 -8.75
CA SER A 269 4.14 -8.80 -8.91
C SER A 269 5.29 -9.79 -8.79
N PHE A 270 5.08 -10.84 -8.01
CA PHE A 270 6.04 -11.94 -7.80
C PHE A 270 5.35 -13.28 -7.99
N GLU A 271 6.13 -14.29 -8.33
CA GLU A 271 5.71 -15.68 -8.32
C GLU A 271 6.49 -16.43 -7.24
N VAL A 272 5.77 -17.12 -6.34
CA VAL A 272 6.33 -17.69 -5.12
C VAL A 272 6.05 -19.18 -5.03
N GLY A 273 7.07 -19.92 -4.59
CA GLY A 273 6.96 -21.36 -4.37
C GLY A 273 6.78 -22.17 -5.64
N LYS A 274 6.71 -23.52 -5.47
CA LYS A 274 6.62 -24.45 -6.60
C LYS A 274 5.25 -24.45 -7.28
N ARG A 275 4.19 -24.02 -6.57
CA ARG A 275 2.83 -23.92 -7.11
C ARG A 275 2.60 -22.67 -7.98
N GLY A 276 3.59 -21.75 -8.00
CA GLY A 276 3.44 -20.50 -8.74
C GLY A 276 2.41 -19.54 -8.14
N LEU A 277 2.25 -19.54 -6.80
CA LEU A 277 1.42 -18.55 -6.09
C LEU A 277 1.79 -17.14 -6.53
N LYS A 278 0.81 -16.36 -6.95
CA LYS A 278 1.03 -14.96 -7.29
C LYS A 278 0.96 -14.12 -6.02
N LEU A 279 1.96 -13.26 -5.82
CA LEU A 279 1.99 -12.23 -4.79
C LEU A 279 2.06 -10.87 -5.48
N PHE A 280 1.17 -9.96 -5.09
CA PHE A 280 1.22 -8.57 -5.52
C PHE A 280 1.31 -7.66 -4.29
N ILE A 281 2.30 -6.76 -4.28
CA ILE A 281 2.54 -5.81 -3.18
C ILE A 281 2.32 -4.39 -3.70
N THR A 282 1.33 -3.68 -3.12
CA THR A 282 1.10 -2.26 -3.39
C THR A 282 1.96 -1.39 -2.47
N THR A 283 2.28 -0.16 -2.91
CA THR A 283 3.05 0.80 -2.10
C THR A 283 2.17 1.72 -1.26
N GLY A 284 0.86 1.58 -1.37
CA GLY A 284 -0.09 2.36 -0.60
C GLY A 284 -0.19 3.84 -0.98
N VAL A 285 -1.15 4.54 -0.35
CA VAL A 285 -1.50 5.93 -0.67
C VAL A 285 -1.10 6.94 0.42
N GLY A 286 -0.68 6.49 1.58
CA GLY A 286 -0.19 7.31 2.69
C GLY A 286 1.27 7.05 3.03
N GLU A 287 1.72 7.62 4.14
CA GLU A 287 3.07 7.44 4.67
C GLU A 287 3.03 7.13 6.16
N SER A 288 3.96 6.28 6.60
CA SER A 288 4.27 6.06 8.02
C SER A 288 5.72 6.45 8.32
N GLY A 289 5.97 6.93 9.53
CA GLY A 289 7.31 7.37 9.91
C GLY A 289 7.67 8.75 9.35
N VAL A 290 8.43 8.82 8.26
CA VAL A 290 8.83 10.10 7.63
C VAL A 290 7.80 10.48 6.57
N ARG A 291 7.30 11.72 6.63
CA ARG A 291 6.44 12.30 5.60
C ARG A 291 7.28 12.65 4.36
N ALA A 292 7.68 11.63 3.62
CA ALA A 292 8.41 11.84 2.38
C ALA A 292 8.28 10.61 1.47
N ARG A 293 8.13 10.88 0.19
CA ARG A 293 8.27 9.89 -0.87
C ARG A 293 9.26 10.41 -1.91
N LEU A 294 10.09 9.54 -2.45
CA LEU A 294 11.04 9.89 -3.49
C LEU A 294 11.15 8.75 -4.51
N PHE A 295 10.84 9.04 -5.78
CA PHE A 295 10.68 8.09 -6.88
C PHE A 295 9.70 6.94 -6.54
N ASN A 296 8.71 7.25 -5.72
CA ASN A 296 7.71 6.30 -5.23
C ASN A 296 6.43 7.04 -4.78
N PRO A 297 5.73 7.74 -5.66
CA PRO A 297 4.54 8.51 -5.31
C PRO A 297 3.43 7.62 -4.73
N PRO A 298 2.50 8.17 -3.94
CA PRO A 298 1.28 7.48 -3.52
C PRO A 298 0.56 6.85 -4.71
N LYS A 299 0.12 5.59 -4.56
CA LYS A 299 -0.32 4.81 -5.72
C LYS A 299 -1.58 3.99 -5.44
N ILE A 300 -2.51 4.04 -6.37
CA ILE A 300 -3.62 3.11 -6.51
C ILE A 300 -3.25 2.12 -7.61
N ASP A 301 -3.28 0.83 -7.33
CA ASP A 301 -3.04 -0.20 -8.32
C ASP A 301 -4.38 -0.71 -8.89
N MET A 302 -4.61 -0.49 -10.18
CA MET A 302 -5.73 -1.08 -10.91
C MET A 302 -5.29 -2.44 -11.42
N LEU A 303 -5.94 -3.51 -10.94
CA LEU A 303 -5.59 -4.88 -11.25
C LEU A 303 -6.65 -5.51 -12.15
N ASP A 304 -6.27 -5.91 -13.35
CA ASP A 304 -7.03 -6.82 -14.18
C ASP A 304 -6.65 -8.27 -13.81
N ILE A 305 -7.42 -8.92 -12.95
CA ILE A 305 -7.22 -10.31 -12.53
C ILE A 305 -7.95 -11.21 -13.51
N ILE A 306 -7.23 -12.10 -14.20
CA ILE A 306 -7.76 -12.96 -15.27
C ILE A 306 -7.50 -14.41 -14.91
N TRP A 307 -8.50 -15.27 -15.06
CA TRP A 307 -8.37 -16.72 -14.91
C TRP A 307 -9.14 -17.46 -15.98
N LYS A 308 -8.71 -18.67 -16.26
CA LYS A 308 -9.36 -19.53 -17.26
C LYS A 308 -9.71 -20.88 -16.67
N ALA A 309 -10.95 -21.32 -16.94
CA ALA A 309 -11.31 -22.72 -16.73
C ALA A 309 -10.38 -23.60 -17.56
N GLN A 310 -10.02 -24.74 -17.03
CA GLN A 310 -9.31 -25.71 -17.82
C GLN A 310 -10.29 -26.39 -18.74
N SER A 311 -9.91 -26.52 -20.01
CA SER A 311 -10.65 -27.37 -20.97
C SER A 311 -10.58 -28.82 -20.47
N ALA A 312 -11.73 -29.46 -20.26
CA ALA A 312 -11.79 -30.90 -20.11
C ALA A 312 -11.12 -31.53 -21.34
N ASN A 313 -9.97 -32.20 -21.12
CA ASN A 313 -9.34 -33.01 -22.15
C ASN A 313 -10.15 -34.32 -22.34
#